data_8c3791605c1b3e440ff90f87fe9201a7
#
_entry.id   8c3791605c1b3e440ff90f87fe9201a7
#
_cell.length_a   1.000
_cell.length_b   1.000
_cell.length_c   1.000
_cell.angle_alpha   90.00
_cell.angle_beta   90.00
_cell.angle_gamma   90.00
#
_symmetry.space_group_name_H-M   'P 1'
#
loop_
_entity.id
_entity.type
_entity.pdbx_description
1 polymer ?
#
loop_
_entity_poly.entity_id
_entity_poly.type
_entity_poly.pdbx_seq_one_letter_code
_entity_poly.pdbx_strand_id
1 'polypeptide(L)'
;MNRYLLLIALSVGGAAPAFAQHEGHGAPQTPAPQTPAPQTPAPPTPAPRTPAPKTPVPQLQPAAPAEPHAQHDHGDKPAAAAPDQHAGHEMAEEAVDPPEAGNDVPPDAPSEFAADRFFGVDDMNRARGILRDEHGGAVTYKIMGDMIEYRSQDGEDGYAWNGEAWFGGDIDRLVIKTEGEGGEEIESAEIQALYSRAWDHVTDLQIGIRQDIEPNPSRTYLALGFETVLPYWFEVEGALFVGERGQVLGRLDGNYDFQLTQRLVLQPRAEVNFAARDDAAIRLGSGLSDAELGLRLRYEFQREFAPYIGVSWERKFGDTADYARADGESAETTSFVVGLRAWY
;
A
#
# COMPACT_ATOMS: atom_id res chain seq x y z
N MET A 1 -10.95 -41.85 -7.24
CA MET A 1 -11.03 -41.43 -5.85
C MET A 1 -9.60 -41.43 -5.26
N ASN A 2 -8.87 -40.38 -5.46
CA ASN A 2 -7.59 -40.15 -4.81
C ASN A 2 -7.56 -38.68 -4.40
N ARG A 3 -7.81 -38.45 -3.13
CA ARG A 3 -7.77 -37.14 -2.48
C ARG A 3 -6.32 -36.77 -2.22
N TYR A 4 -5.76 -35.89 -3.02
CA TYR A 4 -4.52 -35.19 -2.66
C TYR A 4 -4.90 -33.81 -2.12
N LEU A 5 -5.01 -33.72 -0.80
CA LEU A 5 -5.01 -32.45 -0.08
C LEU A 5 -3.63 -31.83 -0.28
N LEU A 6 -3.53 -30.78 -1.07
CA LEU A 6 -2.33 -29.96 -1.17
C LEU A 6 -2.33 -28.96 -0.01
N LEU A 7 -1.82 -29.38 1.13
CA LEU A 7 -1.51 -28.50 2.25
C LEU A 7 -0.27 -27.69 1.88
N ILE A 8 -0.45 -26.45 1.44
CA ILE A 8 0.66 -25.49 1.38
C ILE A 8 0.92 -25.02 2.80
N ALA A 9 1.79 -25.75 3.50
CA ALA A 9 2.31 -25.31 4.79
C ALA A 9 3.33 -24.20 4.53
N LEU A 10 2.94 -22.97 4.77
CA LEU A 10 3.86 -21.84 4.90
C LEU A 10 4.67 -22.07 6.19
N SER A 11 5.85 -22.70 6.10
CA SER A 11 6.77 -22.84 7.22
C SER A 11 7.48 -21.50 7.46
N VAL A 12 6.90 -20.66 8.28
CA VAL A 12 7.61 -19.52 8.87
C VAL A 12 8.62 -20.09 9.85
N GLY A 13 9.90 -20.08 9.48
CA GLY A 13 11.02 -20.45 10.34
C GLY A 13 11.21 -19.43 11.45
N GLY A 14 10.43 -19.53 12.51
CA GLY A 14 10.63 -18.77 13.74
C GLY A 14 11.74 -19.42 14.57
N ALA A 15 12.86 -18.74 14.77
CA ALA A 15 13.82 -19.10 15.78
C ALA A 15 13.22 -18.86 17.17
N ALA A 16 12.82 -19.92 17.85
CA ALA A 16 12.40 -19.86 19.25
C ALA A 16 13.62 -19.88 20.19
N PRO A 17 13.62 -19.10 21.28
CA PRO A 17 14.66 -19.19 22.30
C PRO A 17 14.53 -20.51 23.08
N ALA A 18 15.62 -21.24 23.19
CA ALA A 18 15.70 -22.48 23.96
C ALA A 18 15.58 -22.19 25.47
N PHE A 19 14.49 -22.65 26.07
CA PHE A 19 14.45 -22.84 27.53
C PHE A 19 15.02 -24.23 27.86
N ALA A 20 16.10 -24.24 28.67
CA ALA A 20 16.68 -25.44 29.19
C ALA A 20 15.74 -26.09 30.20
N GLN A 21 15.34 -27.34 29.96
CA GLN A 21 14.86 -28.22 31.04
C GLN A 21 15.88 -29.34 31.31
N HIS A 22 16.28 -29.38 32.54
CA HIS A 22 17.14 -30.39 33.18
C HIS A 22 16.26 -31.56 33.58
N GLU A 23 16.65 -32.80 33.17
CA GLU A 23 16.58 -33.99 34.02
C GLU A 23 16.90 -35.28 33.24
N GLY A 24 17.72 -36.16 33.86
CA GLY A 24 17.68 -37.59 33.60
C GLY A 24 19.00 -38.29 33.26
N HIS A 25 19.60 -38.90 34.25
CA HIS A 25 20.80 -39.74 34.29
C HIS A 25 20.87 -40.84 33.20
N GLY A 26 21.99 -40.93 32.49
CA GLY A 26 22.39 -42.07 31.67
C GLY A 26 23.92 -42.14 31.52
N ALA A 27 24.50 -43.31 31.73
CA ALA A 27 25.91 -43.64 31.93
C ALA A 27 26.89 -43.14 30.83
N PRO A 28 28.20 -43.04 31.11
CA PRO A 28 29.19 -42.37 30.29
C PRO A 28 29.63 -43.23 29.09
N GLN A 29 29.50 -42.68 27.89
CA GLN A 29 30.17 -43.19 26.71
C GLN A 29 31.43 -42.35 26.42
N THR A 30 32.53 -43.02 26.23
CA THR A 30 33.85 -42.47 25.92
C THR A 30 33.85 -41.82 24.55
N PRO A 31 34.21 -40.55 24.41
CA PRO A 31 34.24 -39.88 23.10
C PRO A 31 35.51 -40.27 22.32
N ALA A 32 35.31 -40.50 21.02
CA ALA A 32 36.39 -40.66 20.04
C ALA A 32 37.12 -39.32 19.81
N PRO A 33 38.42 -39.33 19.45
CA PRO A 33 39.19 -38.10 19.27
C PRO A 33 38.69 -37.31 18.04
N GLN A 34 38.30 -36.06 18.30
CA GLN A 34 37.92 -35.12 17.23
C GLN A 34 39.17 -34.40 16.70
N THR A 35 39.36 -34.47 15.40
CA THR A 35 40.36 -33.68 14.66
C THR A 35 39.94 -32.22 14.70
N PRO A 36 40.81 -31.26 15.10
CA PRO A 36 40.44 -29.85 15.12
C PRO A 36 40.23 -29.32 13.70
N ALA A 37 39.09 -28.65 13.48
CA ALA A 37 38.80 -27.91 12.27
C ALA A 37 39.73 -26.71 12.10
N PRO A 38 40.08 -26.30 10.85
CA PRO A 38 40.91 -25.13 10.62
C PRO A 38 40.22 -23.86 11.11
N GLN A 39 40.90 -23.08 11.94
CA GLN A 39 40.41 -21.80 12.45
C GLN A 39 40.50 -20.78 11.33
N THR A 40 39.36 -20.20 10.93
CA THR A 40 39.31 -19.03 10.06
C THR A 40 39.86 -17.82 10.83
N PRO A 41 40.78 -17.04 10.29
CA PRO A 41 41.31 -15.87 10.95
C PRO A 41 40.23 -14.84 11.24
N ALA A 42 40.23 -14.29 12.45
CA ALA A 42 39.28 -13.26 12.86
C ALA A 42 39.47 -11.99 12.02
N PRO A 43 38.37 -11.29 11.67
CA PRO A 43 38.46 -10.03 10.95
C PRO A 43 39.22 -8.98 11.78
N PRO A 44 39.97 -8.07 11.14
CA PRO A 44 40.76 -7.06 11.83
C PRO A 44 39.84 -6.10 12.61
N THR A 45 40.20 -5.84 13.84
CA THR A 45 39.55 -4.86 14.72
C THR A 45 39.58 -3.49 14.06
N PRO A 46 38.45 -2.80 13.92
CA PRO A 46 38.43 -1.45 13.33
C PRO A 46 39.21 -0.46 14.22
N ALA A 47 40.06 0.32 13.62
CA ALA A 47 40.81 1.36 14.29
C ALA A 47 39.92 2.41 14.97
N PRO A 48 40.32 2.98 16.12
CA PRO A 48 39.52 4.00 16.80
C PRO A 48 39.31 5.21 15.88
N ARG A 49 38.02 5.53 15.64
CA ARG A 49 37.67 6.74 14.89
C ARG A 49 37.95 7.96 15.72
N THR A 50 38.83 8.83 15.23
CA THR A 50 39.04 10.16 15.78
C THR A 50 37.76 10.96 15.69
N PRO A 51 37.26 11.57 16.78
CA PRO A 51 36.03 12.34 16.71
C PRO A 51 36.24 13.57 15.78
N ALA A 52 35.30 13.74 14.85
CA ALA A 52 35.28 14.91 13.99
C ALA A 52 35.13 16.21 14.80
N PRO A 53 35.75 17.33 14.39
CA PRO A 53 35.62 18.60 15.08
C PRO A 53 34.15 19.03 15.07
N LYS A 54 33.61 19.29 16.26
CA LYS A 54 32.25 19.81 16.45
C LYS A 54 32.19 21.22 15.85
N THR A 55 31.44 21.37 14.78
CA THR A 55 31.03 22.68 14.26
C THR A 55 30.24 23.42 15.33
N PRO A 56 30.53 24.68 15.67
CA PRO A 56 29.74 25.40 16.66
C PRO A 56 28.30 25.58 16.16
N VAL A 57 27.35 25.10 16.94
CA VAL A 57 25.91 25.36 16.72
C VAL A 57 25.69 26.86 16.95
N PRO A 58 25.02 27.59 16.04
CA PRO A 58 24.65 28.98 16.27
C PRO A 58 23.74 29.02 17.51
N GLN A 59 24.16 29.77 18.54
CA GLN A 59 23.30 30.03 19.69
C GLN A 59 22.18 30.95 19.25
N LEU A 60 20.93 30.41 19.33
CA LEU A 60 19.74 31.24 19.26
C LEU A 60 19.76 32.18 20.46
N GLN A 61 19.84 33.49 20.21
CA GLN A 61 19.63 34.51 21.24
C GLN A 61 18.23 34.32 21.85
N PRO A 62 18.13 34.45 23.18
CA PRO A 62 16.79 34.43 23.82
C PRO A 62 15.96 35.61 23.32
N ALA A 63 14.73 35.32 22.91
CA ALA A 63 13.74 36.33 22.57
C ALA A 63 13.49 37.24 23.80
N ALA A 64 13.47 38.54 23.55
CA ALA A 64 13.11 39.54 24.57
C ALA A 64 11.71 39.23 25.14
N PRO A 65 11.47 39.55 26.44
CA PRO A 65 10.18 39.31 27.07
C PRO A 65 9.09 40.11 26.36
N ALA A 66 7.99 39.47 26.05
CA ALA A 66 6.79 40.12 25.52
C ALA A 66 6.22 41.06 26.59
N GLU A 67 5.98 42.31 26.21
CA GLU A 67 5.28 43.26 27.03
C GLU A 67 3.82 42.85 27.23
N PRO A 68 3.20 43.12 28.41
CA PRO A 68 1.84 42.71 28.67
C PRO A 68 0.87 43.57 27.85
N HIS A 69 0.02 42.92 27.08
CA HIS A 69 -1.09 43.55 26.38
C HIS A 69 -2.05 44.20 27.37
N ALA A 70 -2.14 45.55 27.34
CA ALA A 70 -3.17 46.29 28.05
C ALA A 70 -4.55 45.93 27.51
N GLN A 71 -5.45 45.60 28.43
CA GLN A 71 -6.89 45.41 28.17
C GLN A 71 -7.49 46.72 27.67
N HIS A 72 -8.06 46.70 26.47
CA HIS A 72 -8.90 47.79 25.98
C HIS A 72 -10.31 47.61 26.52
N ASP A 73 -10.65 48.50 27.46
CA ASP A 73 -12.01 48.70 27.96
C ASP A 73 -12.81 49.48 26.91
N HIS A 74 -13.91 48.91 26.41
CA HIS A 74 -14.83 49.56 25.50
C HIS A 74 -15.86 50.37 26.29
N GLY A 75 -15.51 51.65 26.59
CA GLY A 75 -16.44 52.62 27.10
C GLY A 75 -16.95 53.55 26.01
N ASP A 76 -18.23 53.45 25.68
CA ASP A 76 -18.95 54.34 24.78
C ASP A 76 -18.91 55.80 25.27
N LYS A 77 -18.32 56.71 24.46
CA LYS A 77 -18.72 58.14 24.47
C LYS A 77 -18.31 58.80 23.16
N PRO A 78 -19.23 59.56 22.52
CA PRO A 78 -18.86 60.28 21.30
C PRO A 78 -18.06 61.52 21.64
N ALA A 79 -16.84 61.61 21.12
CA ALA A 79 -16.02 62.83 21.18
C ALA A 79 -15.88 63.48 19.83
N ALA A 80 -15.98 64.78 19.84
CA ALA A 80 -16.00 65.72 18.74
C ALA A 80 -14.83 65.60 17.80
N ALA A 81 -15.08 65.93 16.51
CA ALA A 81 -14.15 66.02 15.44
C ALA A 81 -12.95 66.92 15.75
N ALA A 82 -11.74 66.33 15.73
CA ALA A 82 -10.47 67.08 15.65
C ALA A 82 -10.08 67.31 14.17
N PRO A 83 -9.46 68.42 13.83
CA PRO A 83 -9.21 68.76 12.42
C PRO A 83 -8.16 67.84 11.80
N ASP A 84 -8.44 67.47 10.56
CA ASP A 84 -7.68 66.64 9.65
C ASP A 84 -6.29 67.26 9.40
N GLN A 85 -5.23 66.64 9.91
CA GLN A 85 -3.81 67.04 9.69
C GLN A 85 -3.15 66.20 8.58
N HIS A 86 -3.89 65.52 7.71
CA HIS A 86 -3.38 64.80 6.57
C HIS A 86 -3.70 65.42 5.20
N ALA A 87 -3.93 66.76 5.18
CA ALA A 87 -3.90 67.47 3.93
C ALA A 87 -2.46 67.79 3.52
N GLY A 88 -1.84 67.01 2.66
CA GLY A 88 -0.56 67.38 2.10
C GLY A 88 0.35 66.27 1.52
N HIS A 89 -0.13 65.08 1.29
CA HIS A 89 0.56 64.13 0.40
C HIS A 89 -0.32 63.87 -0.82
N GLU A 90 -0.36 64.80 -1.77
CA GLU A 90 -0.60 64.45 -3.16
C GLU A 90 0.56 63.60 -3.64
N MET A 91 0.45 62.31 -3.44
CA MET A 91 1.19 61.36 -4.24
C MET A 91 0.61 61.51 -5.62
N ALA A 92 1.34 62.18 -6.49
CA ALA A 92 1.09 62.05 -7.94
C ALA A 92 1.15 60.52 -8.19
N GLU A 93 0.02 59.88 -8.37
CA GLU A 93 -0.08 58.60 -9.03
C GLU A 93 0.34 58.83 -10.46
N GLU A 94 1.67 58.82 -10.67
CA GLU A 94 2.17 58.49 -11.97
C GLU A 94 1.71 57.06 -12.20
N ALA A 95 0.63 56.88 -12.96
CA ALA A 95 0.16 55.60 -13.42
C ALA A 95 1.33 55.00 -14.23
N VAL A 96 2.17 54.24 -13.56
CA VAL A 96 3.13 53.37 -14.21
C VAL A 96 2.26 52.32 -14.92
N ASP A 97 2.10 52.49 -16.22
CA ASP A 97 1.49 51.46 -17.05
C ASP A 97 2.16 50.11 -16.67
N PRO A 98 1.38 49.09 -16.36
CA PRO A 98 1.95 47.78 -16.10
C PRO A 98 2.81 47.42 -17.33
N PRO A 99 4.04 46.91 -17.14
CA PRO A 99 4.89 46.55 -18.25
C PRO A 99 4.07 45.68 -19.22
N GLU A 100 4.02 46.08 -20.49
CA GLU A 100 3.39 45.24 -21.53
C GLU A 100 3.89 43.82 -21.34
N ALA A 101 2.98 42.87 -21.18
CA ALA A 101 3.33 41.46 -21.15
C ALA A 101 4.09 41.18 -22.45
N GLY A 102 5.41 41.08 -22.34
CA GLY A 102 6.25 40.83 -23.49
C GLY A 102 5.82 39.53 -24.14
N ASN A 103 5.73 39.53 -25.47
CA ASN A 103 5.59 38.31 -26.27
C ASN A 103 6.91 37.50 -26.29
N ASP A 104 7.80 37.73 -25.34
CA ASP A 104 9.02 37.01 -25.24
C ASP A 104 8.69 35.55 -24.91
N VAL A 105 9.36 34.63 -25.61
CA VAL A 105 9.25 33.21 -25.34
C VAL A 105 9.58 33.01 -23.85
N PRO A 106 8.71 32.36 -23.05
CA PRO A 106 9.00 32.13 -21.65
C PRO A 106 10.36 31.45 -21.53
N PRO A 107 11.18 31.82 -20.53
CA PRO A 107 12.47 31.19 -20.33
C PRO A 107 12.27 29.69 -20.24
N ASP A 108 13.19 28.93 -20.83
CA ASP A 108 13.18 27.47 -20.74
C ASP A 108 12.87 27.03 -19.32
N ALA A 109 11.98 26.08 -19.19
CA ALA A 109 11.65 25.50 -17.88
C ALA A 109 12.96 25.19 -17.13
N PRO A 110 13.05 25.53 -15.84
CA PRO A 110 14.23 25.23 -15.07
C PRO A 110 14.57 23.75 -15.29
N SER A 111 15.86 23.45 -15.48
CA SER A 111 16.33 22.05 -15.50
C SER A 111 15.74 21.35 -14.28
N GLU A 112 15.31 20.11 -14.43
CA GLU A 112 14.77 19.26 -13.37
C GLU A 112 15.59 19.32 -12.07
N PHE A 113 16.88 19.69 -12.21
CA PHE A 113 17.82 19.83 -11.11
C PHE A 113 18.33 21.27 -10.99
N ALA A 114 17.70 22.06 -10.14
CA ALA A 114 18.04 23.46 -9.94
C ALA A 114 19.52 23.69 -9.51
N ALA A 115 20.11 22.73 -8.80
CA ALA A 115 21.50 22.79 -8.35
C ALA A 115 22.52 22.75 -9.49
N ASP A 116 22.18 22.17 -10.64
CA ASP A 116 23.07 22.10 -11.82
C ASP A 116 23.42 23.49 -12.39
N ARG A 117 22.66 24.53 -12.03
CA ARG A 117 22.94 25.92 -12.40
C ARG A 117 24.11 26.54 -11.63
N PHE A 118 24.36 26.02 -10.43
CA PHE A 118 25.33 26.55 -9.51
C PHE A 118 26.59 25.69 -9.40
N PHE A 119 26.44 24.40 -9.69
CA PHE A 119 27.52 23.42 -9.61
C PHE A 119 27.67 22.71 -10.96
N GLY A 120 28.87 22.25 -11.24
CA GLY A 120 29.09 21.51 -12.50
C GLY A 120 28.19 20.30 -12.63
N VAL A 121 27.61 20.10 -13.83
CA VAL A 121 26.70 19.01 -14.12
C VAL A 121 27.32 17.64 -13.79
N ASP A 122 28.60 17.44 -14.06
CA ASP A 122 29.33 16.20 -13.78
C ASP A 122 29.49 15.94 -12.27
N ASP A 123 29.75 16.99 -11.49
CA ASP A 123 29.86 16.88 -10.04
C ASP A 123 28.49 16.57 -9.42
N MET A 124 27.43 17.19 -9.91
CA MET A 124 26.07 16.94 -9.46
C MET A 124 25.58 15.54 -9.86
N ASN A 125 25.93 15.07 -11.06
CA ASN A 125 25.62 13.69 -11.46
C ASN A 125 26.33 12.67 -10.57
N ARG A 126 27.59 12.94 -10.23
CA ARG A 126 28.35 12.09 -9.29
C ARG A 126 27.72 12.10 -7.89
N ALA A 127 27.37 13.28 -7.38
CA ALA A 127 26.72 13.42 -6.07
C ALA A 127 25.35 12.71 -6.03
N ARG A 128 24.55 12.82 -7.09
CA ARG A 128 23.28 12.07 -7.24
C ARG A 128 23.50 10.57 -7.31
N GLY A 129 24.57 10.12 -7.97
CA GLY A 129 24.98 8.70 -7.97
C GLY A 129 25.25 8.21 -6.56
N ILE A 130 26.12 8.91 -5.83
CA ILE A 130 26.45 8.58 -4.43
C ILE A 130 25.19 8.58 -3.55
N LEU A 131 24.35 9.61 -3.67
CA LEU A 131 23.11 9.71 -2.90
C LEU A 131 22.16 8.51 -3.17
N ARG A 132 22.07 8.09 -4.44
CA ARG A 132 21.27 6.92 -4.83
C ARG A 132 21.84 5.63 -4.25
N ASP A 133 23.16 5.47 -4.28
CA ASP A 133 23.83 4.28 -3.75
C ASP A 133 23.74 4.20 -2.22
N GLU A 134 23.72 5.34 -1.52
CA GLU A 134 23.68 5.41 -0.06
C GLU A 134 22.26 5.45 0.53
N HIS A 135 21.30 6.08 -0.17
CA HIS A 135 19.97 6.38 0.36
C HIS A 135 18.81 6.04 -0.59
N GLY A 136 19.09 5.66 -1.83
CA GLY A 136 18.12 5.24 -2.82
C GLY A 136 18.48 3.88 -3.39
N GLY A 137 17.52 3.23 -4.08
CA GLY A 137 17.75 1.93 -4.71
C GLY A 137 17.81 0.76 -3.73
N ALA A 138 17.38 0.94 -2.49
CA ALA A 138 17.22 -0.16 -1.56
C ALA A 138 16.21 -1.16 -2.11
N VAL A 139 16.59 -2.44 -2.10
CA VAL A 139 15.66 -3.54 -2.41
C VAL A 139 15.02 -3.97 -1.11
N THR A 140 13.70 -4.02 -1.10
CA THR A 140 12.92 -4.41 0.07
C THR A 140 11.81 -5.37 -0.34
N TYR A 141 11.08 -5.89 0.64
CA TYR A 141 9.95 -6.78 0.42
C TYR A 141 8.86 -6.51 1.43
N LYS A 142 7.65 -6.90 1.09
CA LYS A 142 6.49 -6.91 1.98
C LYS A 142 5.69 -8.18 1.70
N ILE A 143 5.16 -8.77 2.72
CA ILE A 143 4.18 -9.86 2.63
C ILE A 143 2.97 -9.41 3.43
N MET A 144 1.79 -9.43 2.83
CA MET A 144 0.56 -8.96 3.43
C MET A 144 -0.58 -9.94 3.18
N GLY A 145 -1.30 -10.31 4.24
CA GLY A 145 -2.67 -10.78 4.16
C GLY A 145 -3.56 -9.58 4.42
N ASP A 146 -4.07 -8.98 3.36
CA ASP A 146 -4.94 -7.81 3.49
C ASP A 146 -6.29 -8.21 4.05
N MET A 147 -6.76 -9.37 3.63
CA MET A 147 -8.05 -9.92 4.03
C MET A 147 -7.89 -11.42 4.29
N ILE A 148 -8.15 -11.83 5.52
CA ILE A 148 -8.26 -13.23 5.92
C ILE A 148 -9.52 -13.31 6.76
N GLU A 149 -10.62 -13.72 6.15
CA GLU A 149 -11.98 -13.60 6.69
C GLU A 149 -12.65 -14.94 6.90
N TYR A 150 -13.38 -15.04 7.99
CA TYR A 150 -14.50 -15.94 8.14
C TYR A 150 -15.78 -15.16 7.85
N ARG A 151 -16.61 -15.70 6.97
CA ARG A 151 -17.88 -15.13 6.50
C ARG A 151 -19.03 -15.95 7.04
N SER A 152 -19.85 -15.36 7.92
CA SER A 152 -21.08 -15.99 8.42
C SER A 152 -22.29 -15.42 7.68
N GLN A 153 -23.05 -16.28 7.05
CA GLN A 153 -24.17 -15.92 6.18
C GLN A 153 -25.36 -16.84 6.38
N ASP A 154 -26.51 -16.48 5.81
CA ASP A 154 -27.68 -17.37 5.79
C ASP A 154 -27.42 -18.54 4.84
N GLY A 155 -27.24 -19.74 5.39
CA GLY A 155 -26.89 -20.95 4.65
C GLY A 155 -25.58 -21.55 5.14
N GLU A 156 -24.58 -21.64 4.29
CA GLU A 156 -23.27 -22.17 4.64
C GLU A 156 -22.32 -21.04 4.99
N ASP A 157 -21.59 -21.19 6.09
CA ASP A 157 -20.51 -20.28 6.44
C ASP A 157 -19.32 -20.47 5.49
N GLY A 158 -18.60 -19.38 5.21
CA GLY A 158 -17.48 -19.39 4.27
C GLY A 158 -16.23 -18.72 4.84
N TYR A 159 -15.23 -18.72 4.01
CA TYR A 159 -13.99 -17.99 4.24
C TYR A 159 -13.53 -17.31 2.95
N ALA A 160 -12.81 -16.21 3.10
CA ALA A 160 -12.17 -15.53 1.98
C ALA A 160 -10.77 -15.05 2.37
N TRP A 161 -9.89 -14.96 1.39
CA TRP A 161 -8.57 -14.38 1.56
C TRP A 161 -8.19 -13.51 0.38
N ASN A 162 -7.45 -12.44 0.69
CA ASN A 162 -6.72 -11.64 -0.26
C ASN A 162 -5.33 -11.38 0.31
N GLY A 163 -4.31 -11.69 -0.43
CA GLY A 163 -2.94 -11.58 0.01
C GLY A 163 -2.02 -11.10 -1.10
N GLU A 164 -1.03 -10.33 -0.71
CA GLU A 164 -0.02 -9.77 -1.60
C GLU A 164 1.37 -9.94 -1.02
N ALA A 165 2.32 -10.22 -1.88
CA ALA A 165 3.73 -10.12 -1.55
C ALA A 165 4.47 -9.40 -2.68
N TRP A 166 5.36 -8.47 -2.34
CA TRP A 166 6.20 -7.84 -3.35
C TRP A 166 7.67 -7.80 -2.92
N PHE A 167 8.54 -7.78 -3.92
CA PHE A 167 9.98 -7.70 -3.78
C PHE A 167 10.53 -6.77 -4.85
N GLY A 168 11.34 -5.79 -4.47
CA GLY A 168 11.96 -4.87 -5.43
C GLY A 168 12.37 -3.54 -4.82
N GLY A 169 12.57 -2.57 -5.69
CA GLY A 169 12.89 -1.19 -5.34
C GLY A 169 11.67 -0.26 -5.39
N ASP A 170 11.95 1.03 -5.41
CA ASP A 170 10.91 2.06 -5.45
C ASP A 170 10.21 2.14 -6.81
N ILE A 171 10.90 1.74 -7.89
CA ILE A 171 10.38 1.88 -9.26
C ILE A 171 9.93 0.54 -9.82
N ASP A 172 10.70 -0.51 -9.62
CA ASP A 172 10.47 -1.83 -10.24
C ASP A 172 10.29 -2.88 -9.15
N ARG A 173 9.18 -3.64 -9.20
CA ARG A 173 8.84 -4.68 -8.23
C ARG A 173 8.31 -5.93 -8.92
N LEU A 174 8.60 -7.07 -8.33
CA LEU A 174 7.86 -8.31 -8.56
C LEU A 174 6.74 -8.38 -7.53
N VAL A 175 5.51 -8.57 -7.97
CA VAL A 175 4.32 -8.66 -7.12
C VAL A 175 3.68 -10.03 -7.33
N ILE A 176 3.35 -10.68 -6.23
CA ILE A 176 2.55 -11.92 -6.21
C ILE A 176 1.27 -11.61 -5.46
N LYS A 177 0.12 -11.80 -6.12
CA LYS A 177 -1.19 -11.66 -5.50
C LYS A 177 -1.87 -13.03 -5.43
N THR A 178 -2.65 -13.27 -4.41
CA THR A 178 -3.53 -14.44 -4.29
C THR A 178 -4.84 -14.02 -3.67
N GLU A 179 -5.90 -14.54 -4.23
CA GLU A 179 -7.26 -14.29 -3.78
C GLU A 179 -8.08 -15.56 -3.91
N GLY A 180 -9.07 -15.71 -3.04
CA GLY A 180 -10.00 -16.80 -3.15
C GLY A 180 -11.02 -16.81 -2.03
N GLU A 181 -12.01 -17.65 -2.22
CA GLU A 181 -13.11 -17.86 -1.29
C GLU A 181 -13.63 -19.29 -1.37
N GLY A 182 -14.40 -19.69 -0.37
CA GLY A 182 -15.05 -20.99 -0.32
C GLY A 182 -15.74 -21.23 1.00
N GLY A 183 -16.51 -22.33 1.04
CA GLY A 183 -17.18 -22.84 2.23
C GLY A 183 -16.58 -24.19 2.64
N GLU A 184 -17.31 -25.30 2.42
CA GLU A 184 -16.76 -26.66 2.63
C GLU A 184 -15.66 -27.01 1.59
N GLU A 185 -15.78 -26.47 0.39
CA GLU A 185 -14.78 -26.59 -0.69
C GLU A 185 -14.35 -25.20 -1.15
N ILE A 186 -13.23 -25.11 -1.88
CA ILE A 186 -12.77 -23.85 -2.50
C ILE A 186 -13.66 -23.59 -3.72
N GLU A 187 -14.31 -22.45 -3.75
CA GLU A 187 -15.21 -22.03 -4.84
C GLU A 187 -14.44 -21.20 -5.87
N SER A 188 -13.61 -20.29 -5.41
CA SER A 188 -12.69 -19.53 -6.25
C SER A 188 -11.28 -19.49 -5.67
N ALA A 189 -10.27 -19.56 -6.51
CA ALA A 189 -8.87 -19.38 -6.11
C ALA A 189 -8.04 -18.94 -7.30
N GLU A 190 -7.33 -17.85 -7.14
CA GLU A 190 -6.39 -17.33 -8.14
C GLU A 190 -5.03 -16.99 -7.54
N ILE A 191 -4.02 -17.01 -8.41
CA ILE A 191 -2.69 -16.51 -8.13
C ILE A 191 -2.22 -15.67 -9.30
N GLN A 192 -1.60 -14.54 -9.02
CA GLN A 192 -1.03 -13.65 -10.02
C GLN A 192 0.46 -13.45 -9.75
N ALA A 193 1.25 -13.39 -10.82
CA ALA A 193 2.66 -13.03 -10.79
C ALA A 193 2.87 -11.85 -11.74
N LEU A 194 3.16 -10.69 -11.19
CA LEU A 194 3.14 -9.41 -11.89
C LEU A 194 4.49 -8.69 -11.77
N TYR A 195 4.94 -8.10 -12.84
CA TYR A 195 5.94 -7.05 -12.82
C TYR A 195 5.23 -5.72 -12.67
N SER A 196 5.54 -4.98 -11.62
CA SER A 196 5.00 -3.67 -11.30
C SER A 196 6.06 -2.60 -11.51
N ARG A 197 5.68 -1.51 -12.16
CA ARG A 197 6.55 -0.37 -12.39
C ARG A 197 5.84 0.93 -12.07
N ALA A 198 6.47 1.76 -11.25
CA ALA A 198 5.99 3.10 -10.97
C ALA A 198 5.92 3.94 -12.25
N TRP A 199 4.72 4.37 -12.62
CA TRP A 199 4.45 5.30 -13.70
C TRP A 199 4.66 6.74 -13.25
N ASP A 200 4.16 7.05 -12.08
CA ASP A 200 4.38 8.32 -11.37
C ASP A 200 4.47 8.05 -9.85
N HIS A 201 4.37 9.11 -9.03
CA HIS A 201 4.54 9.02 -7.57
C HIS A 201 3.35 8.38 -6.82
N VAL A 202 2.24 8.11 -7.48
CA VAL A 202 1.03 7.52 -6.90
C VAL A 202 0.46 6.36 -7.72
N THR A 203 1.00 6.08 -8.91
CA THR A 203 0.45 5.09 -9.85
C THR A 203 1.52 4.08 -10.24
N ASP A 204 1.22 2.83 -10.05
CA ASP A 204 2.00 1.69 -10.54
C ASP A 204 1.27 1.00 -11.70
N LEU A 205 1.99 0.67 -12.76
CA LEU A 205 1.48 -0.15 -13.87
C LEU A 205 1.99 -1.59 -13.69
N GLN A 206 1.11 -2.54 -13.92
CA GLN A 206 1.37 -3.96 -13.70
C GLN A 206 1.15 -4.77 -14.97
N ILE A 207 2.05 -5.74 -15.21
CA ILE A 207 1.91 -6.72 -16.27
C ILE A 207 2.39 -8.08 -15.81
N GLY A 208 1.68 -9.15 -16.14
CA GLY A 208 2.09 -10.49 -15.74
C GLY A 208 1.10 -11.57 -16.14
N ILE A 209 1.02 -12.59 -15.31
CA ILE A 209 0.19 -13.77 -15.53
C ILE A 209 -0.70 -13.98 -14.32
N ARG A 210 -1.98 -14.27 -14.59
CA ARG A 210 -2.97 -14.75 -13.61
C ARG A 210 -3.29 -16.20 -13.95
N GLN A 211 -3.32 -17.05 -12.93
CA GLN A 211 -3.76 -18.43 -13.00
C GLN A 211 -4.93 -18.62 -12.07
N ASP A 212 -6.11 -18.92 -12.62
CA ASP A 212 -7.26 -19.38 -11.87
C ASP A 212 -7.13 -20.87 -11.63
N ILE A 213 -7.16 -21.26 -10.38
CA ILE A 213 -7.08 -22.64 -9.91
C ILE A 213 -8.47 -23.23 -9.83
N GLU A 214 -9.40 -22.47 -9.25
CA GLU A 214 -10.84 -22.72 -9.20
C GLU A 214 -11.60 -21.47 -9.71
N PRO A 215 -12.79 -21.62 -10.30
CA PRO A 215 -13.50 -22.87 -10.58
C PRO A 215 -12.85 -23.67 -11.72
N ASN A 216 -13.04 -25.00 -11.65
CA ASN A 216 -12.60 -25.88 -12.73
C ASN A 216 -13.44 -25.71 -14.02
N PRO A 217 -12.84 -25.77 -15.22
CA PRO A 217 -11.43 -26.01 -15.50
C PRO A 217 -10.56 -24.76 -15.28
N SER A 218 -9.37 -24.96 -14.74
CA SER A 218 -8.42 -23.88 -14.51
C SER A 218 -8.12 -23.05 -15.77
N ARG A 219 -7.85 -21.77 -15.59
CA ARG A 219 -7.62 -20.80 -16.68
C ARG A 219 -6.34 -20.00 -16.43
N THR A 220 -5.65 -19.68 -17.52
CA THR A 220 -4.49 -18.79 -17.50
C THR A 220 -4.77 -17.55 -18.32
N TYR A 221 -4.40 -16.39 -17.78
CA TYR A 221 -4.59 -15.08 -18.41
C TYR A 221 -3.30 -14.28 -18.41
N LEU A 222 -3.11 -13.48 -19.46
CA LEU A 222 -2.24 -12.32 -19.39
C LEU A 222 -2.94 -11.26 -18.54
N ALA A 223 -2.27 -10.76 -17.53
CA ALA A 223 -2.77 -9.71 -16.66
C ALA A 223 -2.12 -8.36 -17.01
N LEU A 224 -2.94 -7.33 -17.18
CA LEU A 224 -2.53 -5.93 -17.34
C LEU A 224 -3.30 -5.12 -16.31
N GLY A 225 -2.62 -4.37 -15.46
CA GLY A 225 -3.28 -3.65 -14.38
C GLY A 225 -2.61 -2.34 -14.03
N PHE A 226 -3.26 -1.64 -13.13
CA PHE A 226 -2.72 -0.48 -12.45
C PHE A 226 -3.19 -0.45 -11.01
N GLU A 227 -2.37 0.12 -10.14
CA GLU A 227 -2.72 0.54 -8.79
C GLU A 227 -2.46 2.03 -8.68
N THR A 228 -3.37 2.78 -8.06
CA THR A 228 -3.21 4.22 -7.89
C THR A 228 -3.85 4.71 -6.61
N VAL A 229 -3.27 5.74 -6.04
CA VAL A 229 -3.85 6.47 -4.91
C VAL A 229 -4.42 7.79 -5.42
N LEU A 230 -5.74 7.88 -5.48
CA LEU A 230 -6.45 9.09 -5.90
C LEU A 230 -6.42 10.16 -4.79
N PRO A 231 -6.79 11.43 -5.10
CA PRO A 231 -6.91 12.46 -4.08
C PRO A 231 -7.76 12.01 -2.88
N TYR A 232 -7.37 12.44 -1.69
CA TYR A 232 -7.94 12.04 -0.40
C TYR A 232 -7.64 10.59 0.02
N TRP A 233 -6.60 9.96 -0.55
CA TRP A 233 -6.13 8.63 -0.20
C TRP A 233 -7.11 7.48 -0.56
N PHE A 234 -7.89 7.65 -1.62
CA PHE A 234 -8.62 6.54 -2.20
C PHE A 234 -7.65 5.62 -2.95
N GLU A 235 -7.56 4.39 -2.53
CA GLU A 235 -6.83 3.35 -3.23
C GLU A 235 -7.72 2.74 -4.29
N VAL A 236 -7.24 2.66 -5.52
CA VAL A 236 -7.98 2.10 -6.66
C VAL A 236 -7.05 1.18 -7.43
N GLU A 237 -7.52 -0.03 -7.66
CA GLU A 237 -6.88 -1.02 -8.51
C GLU A 237 -7.78 -1.37 -9.69
N GLY A 238 -7.19 -1.45 -10.88
CA GLY A 238 -7.89 -1.92 -12.07
C GLY A 238 -7.05 -2.94 -12.81
N ALA A 239 -7.70 -4.00 -13.28
CA ALA A 239 -7.03 -5.06 -14.02
C ALA A 239 -7.85 -5.54 -15.22
N LEU A 240 -7.15 -5.88 -16.31
CA LEU A 240 -7.66 -6.53 -17.50
C LEU A 240 -6.96 -7.88 -17.66
N PHE A 241 -7.73 -8.93 -17.83
CA PHE A 241 -7.22 -10.30 -17.99
C PHE A 241 -7.60 -10.84 -19.37
N VAL A 242 -6.60 -11.27 -20.15
CA VAL A 242 -6.81 -11.81 -21.49
C VAL A 242 -6.41 -13.28 -21.52
N GLY A 243 -7.38 -14.14 -21.65
CA GLY A 243 -7.20 -15.60 -21.64
C GLY A 243 -6.81 -16.17 -23.02
N GLU A 244 -6.20 -17.36 -23.01
CA GLU A 244 -5.73 -18.07 -24.21
C GLU A 244 -6.84 -18.37 -25.24
N ARG A 245 -8.07 -18.53 -24.78
CA ARG A 245 -9.24 -18.79 -25.64
C ARG A 245 -9.96 -17.52 -26.04
N GLY A 246 -9.32 -16.35 -25.78
CA GLY A 246 -9.86 -15.03 -26.07
C GLY A 246 -10.93 -14.57 -25.08
N GLN A 247 -10.96 -15.12 -23.85
CA GLN A 247 -11.70 -14.53 -22.75
C GLN A 247 -11.05 -13.19 -22.42
N VAL A 248 -11.88 -12.21 -22.12
CA VAL A 248 -11.44 -10.92 -21.62
C VAL A 248 -12.25 -10.61 -20.38
N LEU A 249 -11.58 -10.50 -19.24
CA LEU A 249 -12.18 -10.16 -17.95
C LEU A 249 -11.63 -8.80 -17.50
N GLY A 250 -12.40 -8.10 -16.71
CA GLY A 250 -11.99 -6.85 -16.08
C GLY A 250 -12.36 -6.85 -14.62
N ARG A 251 -11.50 -6.31 -13.77
CA ARG A 251 -11.74 -6.06 -12.34
C ARG A 251 -11.46 -4.62 -12.02
N LEU A 252 -12.29 -4.02 -11.19
CA LEU A 252 -12.04 -2.72 -10.58
C LEU A 252 -12.35 -2.82 -9.10
N ASP A 253 -11.35 -2.56 -8.28
CA ASP A 253 -11.45 -2.51 -6.83
C ASP A 253 -11.13 -1.10 -6.34
N GLY A 254 -11.78 -0.68 -5.26
CA GLY A 254 -11.50 0.57 -4.60
C GLY A 254 -11.82 0.50 -3.11
N ASN A 255 -10.92 1.06 -2.32
CA ASN A 255 -11.09 1.12 -0.87
C ASN A 255 -10.64 2.46 -0.30
N TYR A 256 -11.07 2.74 0.93
CA TYR A 256 -10.70 3.95 1.64
C TYR A 256 -10.61 3.72 3.15
N ASP A 257 -9.54 4.19 3.77
CA ASP A 257 -9.32 4.07 5.21
C ASP A 257 -9.76 5.33 5.96
N PHE A 258 -10.99 5.31 6.54
CA PHE A 258 -11.43 6.34 7.47
C PHE A 258 -10.85 6.12 8.86
N GLN A 259 -9.87 6.90 9.24
CA GLN A 259 -9.31 6.87 10.59
C GLN A 259 -10.28 7.54 11.58
N LEU A 260 -11.11 6.76 12.27
CA LEU A 260 -12.01 7.24 13.32
C LEU A 260 -11.24 7.66 14.56
N THR A 261 -10.17 6.94 14.87
CA THR A 261 -9.17 7.25 15.90
C THR A 261 -7.79 6.85 15.40
N GLN A 262 -6.74 7.03 16.20
CA GLN A 262 -5.39 6.59 15.85
C GLN A 262 -5.25 5.07 15.64
N ARG A 263 -6.22 4.27 16.08
CA ARG A 263 -6.19 2.79 16.02
C ARG A 263 -7.46 2.19 15.45
N LEU A 264 -8.52 2.95 15.34
CA LEU A 264 -9.80 2.45 14.82
C LEU A 264 -10.02 3.02 13.44
N VAL A 265 -10.09 2.14 12.47
CA VAL A 265 -10.23 2.46 11.04
C VAL A 265 -11.51 1.84 10.52
N LEU A 266 -12.34 2.63 9.85
CA LEU A 266 -13.50 2.16 9.10
C LEU A 266 -13.13 2.12 7.62
N GLN A 267 -13.19 0.95 7.00
CA GLN A 267 -12.81 0.72 5.61
C GLN A 267 -14.02 0.28 4.78
N PRO A 268 -14.63 1.16 3.99
CA PRO A 268 -15.45 0.76 2.86
C PRO A 268 -14.57 0.22 1.73
N ARG A 269 -15.05 -0.84 1.07
CA ARG A 269 -14.47 -1.43 -0.14
C ARG A 269 -15.57 -1.69 -1.15
N ALA A 270 -15.27 -1.51 -2.41
CA ALA A 270 -16.15 -1.89 -3.50
C ALA A 270 -15.33 -2.55 -4.60
N GLU A 271 -15.78 -3.71 -5.03
CA GLU A 271 -15.19 -4.45 -6.16
C GLU A 271 -16.27 -4.74 -7.21
N VAL A 272 -15.90 -4.66 -8.47
CA VAL A 272 -16.76 -5.03 -9.59
C VAL A 272 -15.97 -5.82 -10.62
N ASN A 273 -16.57 -6.92 -11.09
CA ASN A 273 -15.99 -7.82 -12.06
C ASN A 273 -16.81 -7.81 -13.36
N PHE A 274 -16.13 -7.92 -14.49
CA PHE A 274 -16.70 -7.89 -15.82
C PHE A 274 -16.16 -9.01 -16.67
N ALA A 275 -17.00 -9.55 -17.56
CA ALA A 275 -16.60 -10.50 -18.59
C ALA A 275 -17.10 -10.03 -19.96
N ALA A 276 -16.24 -10.09 -20.98
CA ALA A 276 -16.61 -9.66 -22.33
C ALA A 276 -17.54 -10.66 -23.04
N ARG A 277 -17.57 -11.91 -22.54
CA ARG A 277 -18.44 -12.99 -23.11
C ARG A 277 -18.74 -14.03 -22.05
N ASP A 278 -19.76 -14.84 -22.30
CA ASP A 278 -20.13 -15.98 -21.48
C ASP A 278 -19.08 -17.09 -21.52
N ASP A 279 -18.82 -17.70 -20.38
CA ASP A 279 -18.08 -18.95 -20.24
C ASP A 279 -18.86 -19.89 -19.32
N ALA A 280 -19.76 -20.66 -19.90
CA ALA A 280 -20.63 -21.57 -19.15
C ALA A 280 -19.84 -22.68 -18.41
N ALA A 281 -18.59 -22.94 -18.81
CA ALA A 281 -17.76 -23.96 -18.16
C ALA A 281 -17.31 -23.52 -16.76
N ILE A 282 -17.23 -22.23 -16.51
CA ILE A 282 -16.89 -21.63 -15.21
C ILE A 282 -18.06 -20.80 -14.64
N ARG A 283 -19.27 -20.98 -15.15
CA ARG A 283 -20.50 -20.31 -14.67
C ARG A 283 -20.43 -18.77 -14.75
N LEU A 284 -19.73 -18.22 -15.73
CA LEU A 284 -19.52 -16.78 -15.92
C LEU A 284 -20.39 -16.27 -17.07
N GLY A 285 -21.19 -15.27 -16.80
CA GLY A 285 -21.98 -14.53 -17.78
C GLY A 285 -21.28 -13.26 -18.27
N SER A 286 -21.63 -12.81 -19.48
CA SER A 286 -21.06 -11.59 -20.05
C SER A 286 -21.65 -10.31 -19.46
N GLY A 287 -20.87 -9.23 -19.48
CA GLY A 287 -21.19 -7.94 -18.89
C GLY A 287 -20.64 -7.80 -17.49
N LEU A 288 -21.38 -7.11 -16.62
CA LEU A 288 -21.10 -7.09 -15.19
C LEU A 288 -21.42 -8.48 -14.62
N SER A 289 -20.40 -9.19 -14.14
CA SER A 289 -20.57 -10.55 -13.60
C SER A 289 -21.00 -10.52 -12.16
N ASP A 290 -20.31 -9.74 -11.34
CA ASP A 290 -20.57 -9.61 -9.92
C ASP A 290 -20.09 -8.27 -9.37
N ALA A 291 -20.58 -7.92 -8.19
CA ALA A 291 -20.10 -6.80 -7.41
C ALA A 291 -20.12 -7.14 -5.92
N GLU A 292 -19.07 -6.77 -5.20
CA GLU A 292 -18.96 -6.85 -3.75
C GLU A 292 -18.86 -5.46 -3.15
N LEU A 293 -19.62 -5.22 -2.06
CA LEU A 293 -19.50 -4.04 -1.21
C LEU A 293 -19.19 -4.48 0.21
N GLY A 294 -18.09 -4.02 0.73
CA GLY A 294 -17.64 -4.34 2.07
C GLY A 294 -17.56 -3.12 2.97
N LEU A 295 -17.88 -3.30 4.23
CA LEU A 295 -17.62 -2.30 5.28
C LEU A 295 -16.99 -3.00 6.48
N ARG A 296 -15.74 -2.67 6.77
CA ARG A 296 -14.92 -3.31 7.79
C ARG A 296 -14.52 -2.31 8.85
N LEU A 297 -14.64 -2.66 10.12
CA LEU A 297 -14.17 -1.88 11.26
C LEU A 297 -12.95 -2.58 11.85
N ARG A 298 -11.77 -2.02 11.56
CA ARG A 298 -10.47 -2.56 11.89
C ARG A 298 -9.91 -1.89 13.14
N TYR A 299 -9.33 -2.66 14.06
CA TYR A 299 -8.62 -2.16 15.21
C TYR A 299 -7.14 -2.50 15.11
N GLU A 300 -6.29 -1.49 14.97
CA GLU A 300 -4.84 -1.62 14.87
C GLU A 300 -4.20 -1.75 16.26
N PHE A 301 -3.97 -2.97 16.72
CA PHE A 301 -3.12 -3.22 17.91
C PHE A 301 -1.70 -2.76 17.64
N GLN A 302 -1.19 -3.14 16.51
CA GLN A 302 -0.01 -2.63 15.81
C GLN A 302 -0.43 -2.41 14.36
N ARG A 303 0.30 -1.61 13.61
CA ARG A 303 -0.02 -1.38 12.18
C ARG A 303 0.08 -2.66 11.37
N GLU A 304 1.00 -3.55 11.80
CA GLU A 304 1.28 -4.84 11.17
C GLU A 304 0.27 -5.92 11.54
N PHE A 305 -0.60 -5.68 12.53
CA PHE A 305 -1.58 -6.66 13.01
C PHE A 305 -2.87 -5.98 13.45
N ALA A 306 -3.91 -6.20 12.69
CA ALA A 306 -5.20 -5.53 12.85
C ALA A 306 -6.39 -6.47 12.60
N PRO A 307 -6.98 -7.04 13.65
CA PRO A 307 -8.26 -7.74 13.54
C PRO A 307 -9.38 -6.75 13.21
N TYR A 308 -10.42 -7.28 12.56
CA TYR A 308 -11.59 -6.49 12.20
C TYR A 308 -12.87 -7.32 12.24
N ILE A 309 -13.97 -6.61 12.27
CA ILE A 309 -15.34 -7.13 12.05
C ILE A 309 -15.99 -6.29 10.96
N GLY A 310 -16.96 -6.84 10.27
CA GLY A 310 -17.60 -6.11 9.20
C GLY A 310 -18.82 -6.78 8.63
N VAL A 311 -19.26 -6.23 7.49
CA VAL A 311 -20.32 -6.76 6.66
C VAL A 311 -19.85 -6.74 5.23
N SER A 312 -20.09 -7.81 4.48
CA SER A 312 -19.91 -7.89 3.04
C SER A 312 -21.24 -8.18 2.39
N TRP A 313 -21.53 -7.50 1.29
CA TRP A 313 -22.65 -7.72 0.42
C TRP A 313 -22.13 -8.01 -0.98
N GLU A 314 -22.52 -9.14 -1.52
CA GLU A 314 -22.15 -9.61 -2.85
C GLU A 314 -23.39 -9.82 -3.69
N ARG A 315 -23.31 -9.50 -4.98
CA ARG A 315 -24.37 -9.76 -5.93
C ARG A 315 -23.82 -10.16 -7.29
N LYS A 316 -24.31 -11.29 -7.78
CA LYS A 316 -24.09 -11.80 -9.13
C LYS A 316 -25.14 -11.21 -10.08
N PHE A 317 -24.76 -10.90 -11.34
CA PHE A 317 -25.62 -10.27 -12.33
C PHE A 317 -25.75 -11.11 -13.60
N GLY A 318 -26.79 -10.80 -14.39
CA GLY A 318 -27.02 -11.42 -15.70
C GLY A 318 -26.98 -12.93 -15.67
N ASP A 319 -26.33 -13.53 -16.66
CA ASP A 319 -26.25 -14.98 -16.80
C ASP A 319 -25.41 -15.62 -15.68
N THR A 320 -24.48 -14.87 -15.05
CA THR A 320 -23.76 -15.34 -13.84
C THR A 320 -24.77 -15.64 -12.72
N ALA A 321 -25.71 -14.73 -12.50
CA ALA A 321 -26.76 -14.93 -11.51
C ALA A 321 -27.72 -16.10 -11.87
N ASP A 322 -27.97 -16.32 -13.16
CA ASP A 322 -28.82 -17.42 -13.62
C ASP A 322 -28.13 -18.77 -13.45
N TYR A 323 -26.79 -18.82 -13.67
CA TYR A 323 -25.99 -20.01 -13.37
C TYR A 323 -26.00 -20.33 -11.86
N ALA A 324 -25.77 -19.34 -10.99
CA ALA A 324 -25.81 -19.54 -9.55
C ALA A 324 -27.15 -20.10 -9.09
N ARG A 325 -28.27 -19.51 -9.57
CA ARG A 325 -29.62 -20.03 -9.25
C ARG A 325 -29.89 -21.44 -9.78
N ALA A 326 -29.33 -21.78 -10.94
CA ALA A 326 -29.46 -23.12 -11.52
C ALA A 326 -28.71 -24.18 -10.71
N ASP A 327 -27.59 -23.76 -10.05
CA ASP A 327 -26.79 -24.62 -9.17
C ASP A 327 -27.35 -24.65 -7.72
N GLY A 328 -28.38 -23.85 -7.44
CA GLY A 328 -29.03 -23.78 -6.13
C GLY A 328 -28.42 -22.78 -5.17
N GLU A 329 -27.52 -21.96 -5.68
CA GLU A 329 -26.86 -20.87 -4.93
C GLU A 329 -27.69 -19.59 -4.95
N SER A 330 -27.42 -18.70 -3.99
CA SER A 330 -27.94 -17.33 -3.98
C SER A 330 -27.22 -16.45 -4.98
N ALA A 331 -27.97 -15.66 -5.73
CA ALA A 331 -27.40 -14.62 -6.57
C ALA A 331 -27.07 -13.32 -5.80
N GLU A 332 -27.44 -13.25 -4.53
CA GLU A 332 -27.20 -12.11 -3.65
C GLU A 332 -26.99 -12.64 -2.23
N THR A 333 -25.89 -12.24 -1.61
CA THR A 333 -25.49 -12.72 -0.30
C THR A 333 -25.04 -11.56 0.57
N THR A 334 -25.41 -11.60 1.85
CA THR A 334 -24.90 -10.66 2.86
C THR A 334 -24.29 -11.48 3.98
N SER A 335 -23.02 -11.20 4.26
CA SER A 335 -22.24 -11.92 5.26
C SER A 335 -21.78 -10.99 6.38
N PHE A 336 -21.82 -11.49 7.61
CA PHE A 336 -21.04 -10.89 8.70
C PHE A 336 -19.63 -11.46 8.64
N VAL A 337 -18.63 -10.57 8.68
CA VAL A 337 -17.25 -10.98 8.53
C VAL A 337 -16.47 -10.71 9.81
N VAL A 338 -15.58 -11.65 10.15
CA VAL A 338 -14.58 -11.52 11.19
C VAL A 338 -13.24 -11.89 10.56
N GLY A 339 -12.29 -10.99 10.62
CA GLY A 339 -11.05 -11.21 9.90
C GLY A 339 -9.84 -10.57 10.54
N LEU A 340 -8.73 -10.74 9.84
CA LEU A 340 -7.42 -10.27 10.23
C LEU A 340 -6.72 -9.68 9.02
N ARG A 341 -6.15 -8.47 9.20
CA ARG A 341 -5.12 -7.90 8.32
C ARG A 341 -3.78 -8.03 9.02
N ALA A 342 -2.80 -8.57 8.32
CA ALA A 342 -1.44 -8.67 8.86
C ALA A 342 -0.41 -8.51 7.74
N TRP A 343 0.74 -7.85 8.07
CA TRP A 343 1.83 -7.70 7.11
C TRP A 343 3.19 -7.67 7.79
N TYR A 344 4.21 -8.00 7.02
CA TYR A 344 5.61 -8.01 7.46
C TYR A 344 6.52 -7.46 6.36
#